data_1289c429cd6335063e7012fb0838e30d
#
_entry.id   1289c429cd6335063e7012fb0838e30d
#
_cell.length_a   1.000
_cell.length_b   1.000
_cell.length_c   1.000
_cell.angle_alpha   90.00
_cell.angle_beta   90.00
_cell.angle_gamma   90.00
#
_symmetry.space_group_name_H-M   'P 1'
#
loop_
_entity.id
_entity.type
_entity.pdbx_description
1 polymer ?
#
loop_
_entity_poly.entity_id
_entity_poly.type
_entity_poly.pdbx_seq_one_letter_code
_entity_poly.pdbx_strand_id
1 'polypeptide(L)'
;MTAAALASLYGLNIDQIEYAAEIAMEHNLGLTCDPVKGLVQIPCIERNAVAAMRAISSVNLSRFLFSTRKISFDEVVATMYRTGKDMDEKYRETSHGGLAQIYYAN
;
A
#
# COMPACT_ATOMS: atom_id res chain seq x y z
N MET A 1 -5.44 -2.62 6.39
CA MET A 1 -5.83 -3.07 7.75
C MET A 1 -5.33 -2.12 8.83
N THR A 2 -4.04 -1.84 8.94
CA THR A 2 -3.48 -0.95 9.98
C THR A 2 -4.14 0.43 10.03
N ALA A 3 -4.37 1.06 8.88
CA ALA A 3 -5.05 2.36 8.82
C ALA A 3 -6.48 2.29 9.39
N ALA A 4 -7.23 1.25 9.05
CA ALA A 4 -8.59 1.06 9.59
C ALA A 4 -8.58 0.84 11.10
N ALA A 5 -7.66 0.00 11.59
CA ALA A 5 -7.51 -0.26 13.02
C ALA A 5 -7.14 1.01 13.79
N LEU A 6 -6.19 1.78 13.28
CA LEU A 6 -5.75 3.03 13.89
C LEU A 6 -6.88 4.08 13.89
N ALA A 7 -7.62 4.21 12.78
CA ALA A 7 -8.78 5.08 12.69
C ALA A 7 -9.86 4.72 13.72
N SER A 8 -10.11 3.42 13.91
CA SER A 8 -11.02 2.93 14.94
C SER A 8 -10.55 3.29 16.35
N LEU A 9 -9.26 3.13 16.64
CA LEU A 9 -8.68 3.50 17.94
C LEU A 9 -8.80 5.00 18.23
N TYR A 10 -8.75 5.83 17.20
CA TYR A 10 -8.96 7.29 17.35
C TYR A 10 -10.44 7.69 17.44
N GLY A 11 -11.35 6.73 17.46
CA GLY A 11 -12.77 7.00 17.60
C GLY A 11 -13.43 7.61 16.38
N LEU A 12 -12.87 7.40 15.18
CA LEU A 12 -13.48 7.87 13.94
C LEU A 12 -14.72 7.03 13.60
N ASN A 13 -15.65 7.61 12.86
CA ASN A 13 -16.85 6.91 12.43
C ASN A 13 -16.53 5.88 11.31
N ILE A 14 -17.49 5.03 11.02
CA ILE A 14 -17.33 3.94 10.04
C ILE A 14 -16.90 4.45 8.66
N ASP A 15 -17.47 5.55 8.20
CA ASP A 15 -17.15 6.11 6.89
C ASP A 15 -15.71 6.64 6.84
N GLN A 16 -15.25 7.25 7.92
CA GLN A 16 -13.87 7.72 8.04
C GLN A 16 -12.88 6.55 8.17
N ILE A 17 -13.26 5.47 8.86
CA ILE A 17 -12.47 4.24 8.95
C ILE A 17 -12.28 3.63 7.57
N GLU A 18 -13.35 3.51 6.80
CA GLU A 18 -13.30 3.02 5.42
C GLU A 18 -12.45 3.94 4.53
N TYR A 19 -12.61 5.25 4.68
CA TYR A 19 -11.83 6.22 3.92
C TYR A 19 -10.34 6.14 4.24
N ALA A 20 -9.97 5.96 5.51
CA ALA A 20 -8.57 5.74 5.89
C ALA A 20 -7.98 4.49 5.23
N ALA A 21 -8.75 3.40 5.18
CA ALA A 21 -8.35 2.18 4.51
C ALA A 21 -8.21 2.38 2.99
N GLU A 22 -9.13 3.11 2.39
CA GLU A 22 -9.10 3.46 0.96
C GLU A 22 -7.85 4.27 0.61
N ILE A 23 -7.56 5.36 1.35
CA ILE A 23 -6.37 6.19 1.13
C ILE A 23 -5.10 5.34 1.22
N ALA A 24 -4.99 4.49 2.24
CA ALA A 24 -3.83 3.63 2.43
C ALA A 24 -3.66 2.65 1.26
N MET A 25 -4.74 2.04 0.79
CA MET A 25 -4.70 1.08 -0.31
C MET A 25 -4.40 1.77 -1.65
N GLU A 26 -5.00 2.92 -1.92
CA GLU A 26 -4.78 3.70 -3.14
C GLU A 26 -3.30 4.01 -3.34
N HIS A 27 -2.59 4.36 -2.28
CA HIS A 27 -1.16 4.71 -2.34
C HIS A 27 -0.22 3.49 -2.38
N ASN A 28 -0.78 2.29 -2.42
CA ASN A 28 -0.03 1.05 -2.58
C ASN A 28 -0.35 0.31 -3.90
N LEU A 29 -1.05 0.97 -4.84
CA LEU A 29 -1.33 0.41 -6.15
C LEU A 29 -0.05 0.31 -6.99
N GLY A 30 0.14 -0.84 -7.63
CA GLY A 30 1.23 -1.04 -8.59
C GLY A 30 2.63 -1.04 -7.99
N LEU A 31 2.79 -1.26 -6.70
CA LEU A 31 4.10 -1.37 -6.08
C LEU A 31 4.77 -2.69 -6.44
N THR A 32 6.03 -2.61 -6.83
CA THR A 32 6.85 -3.78 -7.15
C THR A 32 7.16 -4.60 -5.89
N CYS A 33 7.25 -5.90 -6.06
CA CYS A 33 7.74 -6.80 -5.02
C CYS A 33 8.94 -7.57 -5.58
N ASP A 34 10.12 -7.08 -5.27
CA ASP A 34 11.40 -7.50 -5.85
C ASP A 34 12.46 -7.78 -4.75
N PRO A 35 12.19 -8.75 -3.86
CA PRO A 35 13.07 -9.02 -2.72
C PRO A 35 14.43 -9.56 -3.17
N VAL A 36 15.51 -8.97 -2.66
CA VAL A 36 16.87 -9.43 -2.92
C VAL A 36 17.04 -10.87 -2.36
N LYS A 37 17.53 -11.76 -3.18
CA LYS A 37 17.70 -13.21 -2.87
C LYS A 37 16.41 -13.94 -2.49
N GLY A 38 15.24 -13.37 -2.81
CA GLY A 38 13.96 -13.91 -2.37
C GLY A 38 13.71 -13.79 -0.87
N LEU A 39 14.56 -13.06 -0.16
CA LEU A 39 14.43 -12.84 1.28
C LEU A 39 13.63 -11.57 1.55
N VAL A 40 12.68 -11.65 2.48
CA VAL A 40 11.84 -10.50 2.86
C VAL A 40 12.64 -9.59 3.82
N GLN A 41 13.74 -9.03 3.34
CA GLN A 41 14.64 -8.16 4.10
C GLN A 41 14.99 -6.90 3.34
N ILE A 42 15.56 -7.01 2.14
CA ILE A 42 15.96 -5.88 1.30
C ILE A 42 15.11 -5.88 0.02
N PRO A 43 14.33 -4.84 -0.25
CA PRO A 43 14.08 -3.62 0.54
C PRO A 43 12.88 -3.72 1.48
N CYS A 44 12.41 -4.91 1.80
CA CYS A 44 11.12 -5.14 2.46
C CYS A 44 11.00 -4.52 3.85
N ILE A 45 12.09 -4.51 4.62
CA ILE A 45 12.09 -3.89 5.97
C ILE A 45 11.78 -2.40 5.87
N GLU A 46 12.44 -1.68 4.97
CA GLU A 46 12.20 -0.26 4.75
C GLU A 46 10.79 0.01 4.18
N ARG A 47 10.35 -0.83 3.22
CA ARG A 47 9.02 -0.70 2.64
C ARG A 47 7.92 -0.89 3.69
N ASN A 48 8.09 -1.81 4.62
CA ASN A 48 7.16 -2.01 5.73
C ASN A 48 7.14 -0.82 6.69
N ALA A 49 8.29 -0.23 7.00
CA ALA A 49 8.37 0.96 7.82
C ALA A 49 7.65 2.15 7.16
N VAL A 50 7.87 2.37 5.87
CA VAL A 50 7.17 3.41 5.10
C VAL A 50 5.67 3.14 5.05
N ALA A 51 5.25 1.89 4.86
CA ALA A 51 3.83 1.52 4.87
C ALA A 51 3.16 1.82 6.22
N ALA A 52 3.86 1.60 7.33
CA ALA A 52 3.37 1.96 8.66
C ALA A 52 3.18 3.48 8.81
N MET A 53 4.13 4.27 8.31
CA MET A 53 4.02 5.74 8.29
C MET A 53 2.85 6.20 7.41
N ARG A 54 2.65 5.58 6.26
CA ARG A 54 1.51 5.86 5.39
C ARG A 54 0.17 5.55 6.04
N ALA A 55 0.08 4.49 6.85
CA ALA A 55 -1.13 4.17 7.59
C ALA A 55 -1.51 5.30 8.55
N ILE A 56 -0.54 5.85 9.28
CA ILE A 56 -0.75 6.99 10.18
C ILE A 56 -1.21 8.23 9.39
N SER A 57 -0.53 8.55 8.30
CA SER A 57 -0.88 9.67 7.43
C SER A 57 -2.27 9.51 6.82
N SER A 58 -2.65 8.30 6.43
CA SER A 58 -3.97 8.01 5.87
C SER A 58 -5.09 8.29 6.85
N VAL A 59 -4.90 7.96 8.12
CA VAL A 59 -5.86 8.27 9.18
C VAL A 59 -6.02 9.78 9.34
N ASN A 60 -4.92 10.52 9.37
CA ASN A 60 -4.97 11.98 9.48
C ASN A 60 -5.67 12.60 8.28
N LEU A 61 -5.36 12.17 7.06
CA LEU A 61 -6.01 12.65 5.84
C LEU A 61 -7.50 12.34 5.83
N SER A 62 -7.92 11.17 6.28
CA SER A 62 -9.33 10.81 6.32
C SER A 62 -10.16 11.73 7.23
N ARG A 63 -9.55 12.29 8.26
CA ARG A 63 -10.20 13.27 9.14
C ARG A 63 -10.42 14.63 8.48
N PHE A 64 -9.43 15.08 7.70
CA PHE A 64 -9.43 16.41 7.10
C PHE A 64 -10.11 16.43 5.73
N LEU A 65 -10.03 15.36 4.96
CA LEU A 65 -10.48 15.30 3.57
C LEU A 65 -11.79 14.55 3.38
N PHE A 66 -12.47 14.16 4.45
CA PHE A 66 -13.66 13.33 4.36
C PHE A 66 -14.75 13.93 3.45
N SER A 67 -14.97 15.22 3.50
CA SER A 67 -15.96 15.91 2.68
C SER A 67 -15.59 15.95 1.19
N THR A 68 -14.35 15.67 0.83
CA THR A 68 -13.85 15.69 -0.55
C THR A 68 -13.71 14.30 -1.16
N ARG A 69 -14.08 13.26 -0.43
CA ARG A 69 -13.98 11.86 -0.89
C ARG A 69 -14.76 11.66 -2.19
N LYS A 70 -14.09 11.10 -3.20
CA LYS A 70 -14.69 10.85 -4.52
C LYS A 70 -14.51 9.41 -5.00
N ILE A 71 -13.58 8.67 -4.43
CA ILE A 71 -13.25 7.30 -4.81
C ILE A 71 -13.69 6.39 -3.67
N SER A 72 -14.38 5.32 -4.00
CA SER A 72 -14.81 4.33 -3.00
C SER A 72 -13.71 3.30 -2.72
N PHE A 73 -13.81 2.66 -1.57
CA PHE A 73 -12.93 1.54 -1.23
C PHE A 73 -13.04 0.40 -2.25
N ASP A 74 -14.25 0.10 -2.72
CA ASP A 74 -14.48 -0.96 -3.71
C ASP A 74 -13.82 -0.65 -5.06
N GLU A 75 -13.82 0.61 -5.49
CA GLU A 75 -13.13 1.03 -6.71
C GLU A 75 -11.62 0.84 -6.58
N VAL A 76 -11.04 1.13 -5.43
CA VAL A 76 -9.61 0.91 -5.18
C VAL A 76 -9.28 -0.59 -5.16
N VAL A 77 -10.12 -1.41 -4.53
CA VAL A 77 -9.95 -2.88 -4.54
C VAL A 77 -9.97 -3.43 -5.95
N ALA A 78 -10.96 -3.03 -6.76
CA ALA A 78 -11.07 -3.47 -8.16
C ALA A 78 -9.86 -3.00 -8.99
N THR A 79 -9.39 -1.78 -8.75
CA THR A 79 -8.21 -1.22 -9.42
C THR A 79 -6.95 -1.97 -9.03
N MET A 80 -6.76 -2.27 -7.75
CA MET A 80 -5.61 -3.05 -7.27
C MET A 80 -5.54 -4.41 -7.94
N TYR A 81 -6.67 -5.08 -8.06
CA TYR A 81 -6.73 -6.38 -8.73
C TYR A 81 -6.32 -6.29 -10.21
N ARG A 82 -6.85 -5.31 -10.94
CA ARG A 82 -6.52 -5.10 -12.35
C ARG A 82 -5.05 -4.72 -12.53
N THR A 83 -4.58 -3.74 -11.78
CA THR A 83 -3.18 -3.30 -11.82
C THR A 83 -2.23 -4.46 -11.51
N GLY A 84 -2.56 -5.29 -10.52
CA GLY A 84 -1.76 -6.46 -10.19
C GLY A 84 -1.67 -7.46 -11.34
N LYS A 85 -2.75 -7.64 -12.11
CA LYS A 85 -2.74 -8.50 -13.30
C LYS A 85 -1.92 -7.93 -14.45
N ASP A 86 -1.92 -6.61 -14.60
CA ASP A 86 -1.22 -5.91 -15.67
C ASP A 86 0.29 -5.78 -15.41
N MET A 87 0.73 -5.97 -14.17
CA MET A 87 2.15 -5.95 -13.82
C MET A 87 2.88 -7.13 -14.47
N ASP A 88 4.05 -6.84 -15.03
CA ASP A 88 4.96 -7.85 -15.53
C ASP A 88 5.35 -8.82 -14.39
N GLU A 89 5.42 -10.10 -14.71
CA GLU A 89 5.69 -11.16 -13.74
C GLU A 89 7.00 -10.95 -12.96
N LYS A 90 8.01 -10.35 -13.58
CA LYS A 90 9.30 -10.05 -12.92
C LYS A 90 9.18 -9.06 -11.74
N TYR A 91 8.08 -8.30 -11.64
CA TYR A 91 7.83 -7.36 -10.54
C TYR A 91 6.86 -7.89 -9.49
N ARG A 92 6.40 -9.13 -9.62
CA ARG A 92 5.41 -9.74 -8.73
C ARG A 92 6.05 -10.84 -7.88
N GLU A 93 6.66 -10.43 -6.76
CA GLU A 93 7.25 -11.34 -5.77
C GLU A 93 8.38 -12.21 -6.32
N THR A 94 9.15 -11.69 -7.28
CA THR A 94 10.29 -12.41 -7.86
C THR A 94 11.59 -11.64 -7.63
N SER A 95 12.71 -12.35 -7.70
CA SER A 95 14.05 -11.74 -7.66
C SER A 95 14.64 -11.55 -9.07
N HIS A 96 13.79 -11.58 -10.11
CA HIS A 96 14.22 -11.54 -11.51
C HIS A 96 14.17 -10.12 -12.11
N GLY A 97 13.72 -9.13 -11.37
CA GLY A 97 13.62 -7.74 -11.83
C GLY A 97 13.78 -6.74 -10.69
N GLY A 98 13.67 -5.46 -11.04
CA GLY A 98 13.72 -4.37 -10.07
C GLY A 98 15.04 -4.29 -9.32
N LEU A 99 14.97 -3.93 -8.05
CA LEU A 99 16.14 -3.76 -7.18
C LEU A 99 16.95 -5.04 -7.00
N ALA A 100 16.28 -6.20 -6.98
CA ALA A 100 16.95 -7.48 -6.82
C ALA A 100 17.97 -7.73 -7.95
N GLN A 101 17.58 -7.44 -9.19
CA GLN A 101 18.46 -7.62 -10.34
C GLN A 101 19.65 -6.67 -10.32
N ILE A 102 19.42 -5.40 -10.01
CA ILE A 102 20.47 -4.37 -9.97
C ILE A 102 21.45 -4.64 -8.82
N TYR A 103 20.95 -5.06 -7.68
CA TYR A 103 21.78 -5.40 -6.52
C TYR A 103 22.81 -6.50 -6.82
N TYR A 104 22.45 -7.49 -7.65
CA TYR A 104 23.38 -8.54 -8.04
C TYR A 104 24.37 -8.13 -9.14
N ALA A 105 24.01 -7.13 -9.95
CA ALA A 105 24.87 -6.64 -11.01
C ALA A 105 26.04 -5.79 -10.50
N ASN A 106 25.97 -5.33 -9.26
CA ASN A 106 27.01 -4.55 -8.58
C ASN A 106 27.81 -5.43 -7.60
#